data_c505a06bcfe92e140db5eff41ec10108
#
_entry.id   c505a06bcfe92e140db5eff41ec10108
#
_cell.length_a   1.000
_cell.length_b   1.000
_cell.length_c   1.000
_cell.angle_alpha   90.00
_cell.angle_beta   90.00
_cell.angle_gamma   90.00
#
_symmetry.space_group_name_H-M   'P 1'
#
loop_
_entity.id
_entity.type
_entity.pdbx_description
1 polymer ?
#
loop_
_entity_poly.entity_id
_entity_poly.type
_entity_poly.pdbx_seq_one_letter_code
_entity_poly.pdbx_strand_id
1 'polypeptide(L)'
;MPKRGFCLGLVFSALLIGRPVFLPAQPHQGLTDKTYKDGVLRKIADIVESKYVLAEKAKGYADEFRAKCASGAYSALTEPKDFADKVTADLIAITHDKHLNFRVMVPSDIGEQAEGTLHHPLRYYRLRLKENAGFYELKWIEPGIGYIDLRRFYSFDQARDMAVAAMTFLANARAIIIDVRENGGGSGDYLSSYFLPYPTQLSGSYARQTGTLTESWTRRDIGTEPRLDVPLFILTGPNTFSASESFAYDMQALKRARLVGEPTKGGAHSTDVFGIDDQFEFYISTERGVSPVTGGNWEEVGVIPDTRVPAAAAMDAALVEARQAAEAFGKAEDAGLKSAVDEMQALADAAARLYREGKDCDAAAALEALVGKVRAAGLASEFFMWVFAYNFQAPEDERMLLAILEKNVELFPGSFTAFEILASACASRGKTELALGYFRKVLELDPGNRNASKMIKELQK
;
A
#
# COMPACT_ATOMS: atom_id res chain seq x y z
N MET A 1 39.67 1.20 19.69
CA MET A 1 38.53 1.11 20.63
C MET A 1 37.41 0.36 19.92
N PRO A 2 36.85 -0.70 20.50
CA PRO A 2 36.16 -1.74 19.76
C PRO A 2 34.70 -1.39 19.44
N LYS A 3 34.29 -1.81 18.22
CA LYS A 3 32.92 -1.79 17.72
C LYS A 3 32.06 -2.78 18.52
N ARG A 4 31.03 -2.30 19.20
CA ARG A 4 30.00 -3.16 19.81
C ARG A 4 28.94 -3.45 18.75
N GLY A 5 28.94 -4.70 18.26
CA GLY A 5 27.83 -5.24 17.46
C GLY A 5 26.64 -5.53 18.39
N PHE A 6 25.49 -5.00 18.02
CA PHE A 6 24.21 -5.39 18.60
C PHE A 6 23.68 -6.58 17.79
N CYS A 7 23.76 -7.77 18.36
CA CYS A 7 23.02 -8.93 17.87
C CYS A 7 21.55 -8.76 18.33
N LEU A 8 20.67 -8.48 17.38
CA LEU A 8 19.23 -8.67 17.58
C LEU A 8 18.95 -10.17 17.45
N GLY A 9 18.71 -10.83 18.57
CA GLY A 9 18.26 -12.21 18.61
C GLY A 9 16.80 -12.30 18.13
N LEU A 10 16.60 -12.77 16.90
CA LEU A 10 15.33 -13.29 16.44
C LEU A 10 15.07 -14.61 17.17
N VAL A 11 14.16 -14.58 18.14
CA VAL A 11 13.60 -15.80 18.74
C VAL A 11 12.60 -16.36 17.74
N PHE A 12 13.08 -17.24 16.87
CA PHE A 12 12.22 -18.17 16.15
C PHE A 12 11.73 -19.21 17.14
N SER A 13 10.49 -19.13 17.58
CA SER A 13 9.82 -20.27 18.19
C SER A 13 9.61 -21.32 17.10
N ALA A 14 10.58 -22.19 16.95
CA ALA A 14 10.42 -23.38 16.14
C ALA A 14 9.43 -24.31 16.85
N LEU A 15 8.16 -24.24 16.46
CA LEU A 15 7.25 -25.35 16.70
C LEU A 15 7.84 -26.57 15.97
N LEU A 16 8.33 -27.54 16.73
CA LEU A 16 8.65 -28.86 16.24
C LEU A 16 7.36 -29.54 15.79
N ILE A 17 6.94 -29.27 14.54
CA ILE A 17 5.95 -30.09 13.85
C ILE A 17 6.67 -31.42 13.56
N GLY A 18 6.27 -32.46 14.27
CA GLY A 18 6.76 -33.80 14.05
C GLY A 18 6.66 -34.14 12.56
N ARG A 19 7.79 -34.55 11.96
CA ARG A 19 7.82 -35.03 10.57
C ARG A 19 6.80 -36.15 10.44
N PRO A 20 5.82 -36.07 9.52
CA PRO A 20 5.02 -37.23 9.19
C PRO A 20 5.99 -38.29 8.64
N VAL A 21 6.03 -39.44 9.27
CA VAL A 21 6.67 -40.64 8.74
C VAL A 21 5.80 -41.06 7.54
N PHE A 22 6.28 -40.81 6.33
CA PHE A 22 5.65 -41.34 5.13
C PHE A 22 5.80 -42.85 5.14
N LEU A 23 4.75 -43.55 5.52
CA LEU A 23 4.60 -44.96 5.21
C LEU A 23 4.40 -45.08 3.67
N PRO A 24 4.95 -46.12 3.01
CA PRO A 24 4.74 -46.31 1.59
C PRO A 24 3.23 -46.34 1.30
N ALA A 25 2.82 -45.58 0.30
CA ALA A 25 1.40 -45.47 -0.12
C ALA A 25 0.79 -46.87 -0.32
N GLN A 26 -0.21 -47.17 0.49
CA GLN A 26 -1.11 -48.31 0.20
C GLN A 26 -1.87 -47.95 -1.08
N PRO A 27 -2.22 -48.94 -1.96
CA PRO A 27 -3.01 -48.66 -3.14
C PRO A 27 -4.31 -47.95 -2.73
N HIS A 28 -4.57 -46.78 -3.33
CA HIS A 28 -5.68 -45.92 -2.97
C HIS A 28 -7.01 -46.68 -3.08
N GLN A 29 -7.68 -46.90 -1.98
CA GLN A 29 -9.08 -47.22 -1.95
C GLN A 29 -9.84 -45.95 -2.38
N GLY A 30 -10.30 -45.90 -3.63
CA GLY A 30 -11.00 -44.73 -4.17
C GLY A 30 -12.33 -44.45 -3.45
N LEU A 31 -12.98 -43.35 -3.76
CA LEU A 31 -14.29 -42.94 -3.20
C LEU A 31 -15.43 -43.96 -3.48
N THR A 32 -15.18 -44.99 -4.21
CA THR A 32 -16.06 -46.18 -4.35
C THR A 32 -16.06 -47.06 -3.09
N ASP A 33 -15.02 -47.02 -2.26
CA ASP A 33 -14.98 -47.70 -0.98
C ASP A 33 -15.72 -46.86 0.07
N LYS A 34 -16.81 -47.46 0.58
CA LYS A 34 -17.62 -46.81 1.62
C LYS A 34 -16.83 -46.54 2.90
N THR A 35 -15.98 -47.49 3.32
CA THR A 35 -15.21 -47.39 4.55
C THR A 35 -14.20 -46.22 4.49
N TYR A 36 -13.54 -46.07 3.35
CA TYR A 36 -12.63 -44.95 3.10
C TYR A 36 -13.41 -43.62 3.14
N LYS A 37 -14.48 -43.51 2.38
CA LYS A 37 -15.34 -42.32 2.31
C LYS A 37 -15.86 -41.89 3.68
N ASP A 38 -16.39 -42.84 4.45
CA ASP A 38 -16.88 -42.64 5.82
C ASP A 38 -15.73 -42.17 6.77
N GLY A 39 -14.52 -42.67 6.54
CA GLY A 39 -13.32 -42.24 7.27
C GLY A 39 -12.95 -40.79 7.02
N VAL A 40 -12.95 -40.35 5.76
CA VAL A 40 -12.72 -38.95 5.33
C VAL A 40 -13.78 -38.04 5.96
N LEU A 41 -15.07 -38.36 5.82
CA LEU A 41 -16.17 -37.55 6.37
C LEU A 41 -16.10 -37.42 7.90
N ARG A 42 -15.76 -38.53 8.59
CA ARG A 42 -15.59 -38.50 10.06
C ARG A 42 -14.47 -37.57 10.45
N LYS A 43 -13.31 -37.66 9.78
CA LYS A 43 -12.15 -36.79 10.06
C LYS A 43 -12.49 -35.30 9.88
N ILE A 44 -13.26 -34.96 8.84
CA ILE A 44 -13.75 -33.60 8.62
C ILE A 44 -14.64 -33.15 9.81
N ALA A 45 -15.61 -33.97 10.22
CA ALA A 45 -16.47 -33.65 11.35
C ALA A 45 -15.70 -33.44 12.66
N ASP A 46 -14.69 -34.29 12.93
CA ASP A 46 -13.83 -34.18 14.12
C ASP A 46 -12.97 -32.92 14.09
N ILE A 47 -12.48 -32.51 12.90
CA ILE A 47 -11.77 -31.24 12.72
C ILE A 47 -12.72 -30.07 12.96
N VAL A 48 -13.95 -30.08 12.42
CA VAL A 48 -14.95 -29.03 12.67
C VAL A 48 -15.21 -28.89 14.17
N GLU A 49 -15.46 -29.97 14.88
CA GLU A 49 -15.73 -29.94 16.33
C GLU A 49 -14.56 -29.39 17.14
N SER A 50 -13.33 -29.82 16.81
CA SER A 50 -12.15 -29.51 17.62
C SER A 50 -11.47 -28.19 17.24
N LYS A 51 -11.62 -27.70 16.00
CA LYS A 51 -10.80 -26.62 15.44
C LYS A 51 -11.58 -25.37 15.03
N TYR A 52 -12.88 -25.50 14.69
CA TYR A 52 -13.66 -24.36 14.23
C TYR A 52 -13.64 -23.21 15.24
N VAL A 53 -13.46 -21.98 14.77
CA VAL A 53 -13.17 -20.78 15.57
C VAL A 53 -14.23 -20.47 16.64
N LEU A 54 -15.52 -20.70 16.36
CA LEU A 54 -16.62 -20.50 17.30
C LEU A 54 -16.85 -21.78 18.11
N ALA A 55 -16.15 -21.91 19.24
CA ALA A 55 -16.14 -23.10 20.07
C ALA A 55 -17.54 -23.56 20.52
N GLU A 56 -18.39 -22.58 20.84
CA GLU A 56 -19.76 -22.78 21.30
C GLU A 56 -20.69 -23.34 20.19
N LYS A 57 -20.37 -23.11 18.92
CA LYS A 57 -21.14 -23.59 17.76
C LYS A 57 -20.54 -24.87 17.15
N ALA A 58 -19.24 -25.10 17.33
CA ALA A 58 -18.47 -26.14 16.66
C ALA A 58 -19.07 -27.54 16.79
N LYS A 59 -19.50 -27.93 18.01
CA LYS A 59 -20.13 -29.22 18.25
C LYS A 59 -21.44 -29.36 17.48
N GLY A 60 -22.30 -28.34 17.51
CA GLY A 60 -23.58 -28.35 16.78
C GLY A 60 -23.40 -28.50 15.28
N TYR A 61 -22.46 -27.77 14.70
CA TYR A 61 -22.11 -27.89 13.28
C TYR A 61 -21.56 -29.26 12.91
N ALA A 62 -20.68 -29.81 13.73
CA ALA A 62 -20.17 -31.17 13.51
C ALA A 62 -21.27 -32.23 13.60
N ASP A 63 -22.19 -32.13 14.56
CA ASP A 63 -23.31 -33.07 14.71
C ASP A 63 -24.28 -32.98 13.53
N GLU A 64 -24.58 -31.78 13.02
CA GLU A 64 -25.41 -31.60 11.82
C GLU A 64 -24.72 -32.17 10.58
N PHE A 65 -23.41 -31.94 10.42
CA PHE A 65 -22.65 -32.55 9.33
C PHE A 65 -22.62 -34.09 9.43
N ARG A 66 -22.42 -34.67 10.63
CA ARG A 66 -22.50 -36.13 10.85
C ARG A 66 -23.87 -36.70 10.52
N ALA A 67 -24.96 -36.01 10.85
CA ALA A 67 -26.32 -36.44 10.49
C ALA A 67 -26.49 -36.44 8.98
N LYS A 68 -25.97 -35.45 8.29
CA LYS A 68 -25.98 -35.41 6.82
C LYS A 68 -25.16 -36.54 6.19
N CYS A 69 -24.00 -36.87 6.75
CA CYS A 69 -23.21 -38.02 6.33
C CYS A 69 -24.02 -39.35 6.50
N ALA A 70 -24.66 -39.53 7.64
CA ALA A 70 -25.47 -40.70 7.97
C ALA A 70 -26.70 -40.87 7.07
N SER A 71 -27.24 -39.77 6.51
CA SER A 71 -28.36 -39.83 5.54
C SER A 71 -27.97 -40.39 4.18
N GLY A 72 -26.68 -40.64 3.92
CA GLY A 72 -26.21 -41.16 2.62
C GLY A 72 -26.02 -40.06 1.57
N ALA A 73 -25.99 -38.77 1.95
CA ALA A 73 -25.89 -37.63 1.03
C ALA A 73 -24.68 -37.68 0.09
N TYR A 74 -23.65 -38.42 0.44
CA TYR A 74 -22.40 -38.51 -0.31
C TYR A 74 -22.18 -39.90 -0.97
N SER A 75 -23.12 -40.84 -0.77
CA SER A 75 -22.92 -42.26 -1.15
C SER A 75 -22.66 -42.43 -2.64
N ALA A 76 -23.37 -41.70 -3.50
CA ALA A 76 -23.25 -41.78 -4.95
C ALA A 76 -22.07 -41.05 -5.56
N LEU A 77 -21.36 -40.21 -4.78
CA LEU A 77 -20.25 -39.41 -5.29
C LEU A 77 -18.95 -40.23 -5.33
N THR A 78 -18.42 -40.44 -6.51
CA THR A 78 -17.19 -41.22 -6.77
C THR A 78 -16.08 -40.39 -7.36
N GLU A 79 -16.43 -39.24 -7.97
CA GLU A 79 -15.45 -38.28 -8.50
C GLU A 79 -14.93 -37.37 -7.37
N PRO A 80 -13.60 -37.27 -7.16
CA PRO A 80 -13.01 -36.52 -6.05
C PRO A 80 -13.44 -35.07 -6.00
N LYS A 81 -13.50 -34.41 -7.17
CA LYS A 81 -13.91 -33.02 -7.25
C LYS A 81 -15.37 -32.81 -6.84
N ASP A 82 -16.27 -33.60 -7.37
CA ASP A 82 -17.70 -33.49 -7.07
C ASP A 82 -17.99 -33.79 -5.59
N PHE A 83 -17.25 -34.75 -5.03
CA PHE A 83 -17.34 -35.08 -3.61
C PHE A 83 -16.85 -33.88 -2.75
N ALA A 84 -15.72 -33.31 -3.10
CA ALA A 84 -15.14 -32.17 -2.36
C ALA A 84 -16.04 -30.93 -2.47
N ASP A 85 -16.54 -30.61 -3.67
CA ASP A 85 -17.44 -29.48 -3.89
C ASP A 85 -18.73 -29.61 -3.09
N LYS A 86 -19.31 -30.82 -3.07
CA LYS A 86 -20.54 -31.10 -2.30
C LYS A 86 -20.33 -30.99 -0.80
N VAL A 87 -19.25 -31.53 -0.28
CA VAL A 87 -18.89 -31.42 1.14
C VAL A 87 -18.69 -29.96 1.52
N THR A 88 -17.97 -29.20 0.72
CA THR A 88 -17.75 -27.76 0.91
C THR A 88 -19.08 -27.00 0.95
N ALA A 89 -19.96 -27.22 -0.05
CA ALA A 89 -21.25 -26.55 -0.12
C ALA A 89 -22.12 -26.84 1.11
N ASP A 90 -22.12 -28.08 1.60
CA ASP A 90 -22.89 -28.47 2.78
C ASP A 90 -22.31 -27.88 4.06
N LEU A 91 -21.00 -27.84 4.21
CA LEU A 91 -20.35 -27.19 5.36
C LEU A 91 -20.65 -25.69 5.39
N ILE A 92 -20.56 -25.01 4.25
CA ILE A 92 -20.94 -23.59 4.16
C ILE A 92 -22.42 -23.38 4.50
N ALA A 93 -23.31 -24.26 4.03
CA ALA A 93 -24.73 -24.16 4.34
C ALA A 93 -25.04 -24.34 5.84
N ILE A 94 -24.27 -25.20 6.54
CA ILE A 94 -24.41 -25.46 7.98
C ILE A 94 -23.81 -24.30 8.80
N THR A 95 -22.65 -23.81 8.41
CA THR A 95 -21.88 -22.87 9.22
C THR A 95 -22.06 -21.41 8.84
N HIS A 96 -22.53 -21.14 7.63
CA HIS A 96 -22.52 -19.84 6.93
C HIS A 96 -21.14 -19.22 6.71
N ASP A 97 -20.07 -19.97 7.04
CA ASP A 97 -18.68 -19.53 6.90
C ASP A 97 -18.16 -19.83 5.49
N LYS A 98 -17.93 -18.80 4.71
CA LYS A 98 -17.53 -18.86 3.31
C LYS A 98 -16.03 -19.15 3.10
N HIS A 99 -15.25 -19.24 4.19
CA HIS A 99 -13.86 -19.66 4.15
C HIS A 99 -13.66 -21.18 4.21
N LEU A 100 -14.66 -21.93 4.66
CA LEU A 100 -14.57 -23.39 4.67
C LEU A 100 -14.41 -23.93 3.26
N ASN A 101 -13.41 -24.76 3.05
CA ASN A 101 -13.14 -25.34 1.73
C ASN A 101 -12.47 -26.71 1.87
N PHE A 102 -13.21 -27.75 1.58
CA PHE A 102 -12.67 -29.09 1.42
C PHE A 102 -12.37 -29.33 -0.06
N ARG A 103 -11.14 -29.68 -0.39
CA ARG A 103 -10.74 -29.79 -1.78
C ARG A 103 -9.77 -30.93 -2.06
N VAL A 104 -9.72 -31.34 -3.31
CA VAL A 104 -8.68 -32.25 -3.81
C VAL A 104 -7.34 -31.53 -3.75
N MET A 105 -6.31 -32.18 -3.23
CA MET A 105 -4.94 -31.69 -3.31
C MET A 105 -4.52 -31.70 -4.78
N VAL A 106 -4.33 -30.54 -5.36
CA VAL A 106 -3.83 -30.43 -6.73
C VAL A 106 -2.34 -30.66 -6.69
N PRO A 107 -1.80 -31.68 -7.37
CA PRO A 107 -0.38 -31.74 -7.65
C PRO A 107 -0.01 -30.44 -8.35
N SER A 108 0.99 -29.76 -7.85
CA SER A 108 1.30 -28.41 -8.32
C SER A 108 1.69 -28.42 -9.80
N ASP A 109 1.17 -27.46 -10.56
CA ASP A 109 1.46 -27.18 -11.99
C ASP A 109 2.91 -26.76 -12.28
N ILE A 110 3.82 -26.94 -11.34
CA ILE A 110 5.24 -26.72 -11.51
C ILE A 110 5.86 -28.08 -11.81
N GLY A 111 5.92 -28.42 -13.08
CA GLY A 111 6.61 -29.57 -13.67
C GLY A 111 6.81 -30.78 -12.75
N GLU A 112 6.36 -31.92 -13.16
CA GLU A 112 6.22 -33.20 -12.42
C GLU A 112 7.42 -33.71 -11.57
N GLN A 113 8.43 -32.88 -11.27
CA GLN A 113 9.66 -33.30 -10.59
C GLN A 113 10.14 -32.36 -9.47
N ALA A 114 9.36 -31.38 -9.03
CA ALA A 114 9.79 -30.54 -7.91
C ALA A 114 9.34 -31.13 -6.55
N GLU A 115 9.89 -32.25 -6.19
CA GLU A 115 9.88 -32.75 -4.80
C GLU A 115 10.83 -31.89 -3.96
N GLY A 116 10.28 -31.00 -3.11
CA GLY A 116 11.13 -30.23 -2.19
C GLY A 116 10.40 -29.12 -1.45
N THR A 117 10.97 -28.75 -0.32
CA THR A 117 10.45 -27.70 0.59
C THR A 117 10.29 -26.31 -0.06
N LEU A 118 10.92 -26.05 -1.21
CA LEU A 118 10.87 -24.77 -1.93
C LEU A 118 9.70 -24.66 -2.91
N HIS A 119 8.97 -25.75 -3.15
CA HIS A 119 7.91 -25.79 -4.16
C HIS A 119 6.79 -24.75 -3.89
N HIS A 120 6.26 -24.75 -2.68
CA HIS A 120 5.19 -23.87 -2.27
C HIS A 120 5.60 -22.37 -2.30
N PRO A 121 6.76 -21.97 -1.73
CA PRO A 121 7.26 -20.60 -1.84
C PRO A 121 7.46 -20.14 -3.29
N LEU A 122 7.99 -21.00 -4.18
CA LEU A 122 8.20 -20.66 -5.59
C LEU A 122 6.90 -20.46 -6.36
N ARG A 123 5.86 -21.25 -6.04
CA ARG A 123 4.53 -21.06 -6.63
C ARG A 123 3.97 -19.67 -6.27
N TYR A 124 4.01 -19.31 -4.98
CA TYR A 124 3.57 -17.97 -4.53
C TYR A 124 4.38 -16.86 -5.17
N TYR A 125 5.69 -17.02 -5.28
CA TYR A 125 6.55 -16.04 -5.94
C TYR A 125 6.17 -15.84 -7.42
N ARG A 126 5.93 -16.91 -8.17
CA ARG A 126 5.51 -16.84 -9.57
C ARG A 126 4.13 -16.19 -9.72
N LEU A 127 3.19 -16.56 -8.85
CA LEU A 127 1.86 -15.96 -8.85
C LEU A 127 1.95 -14.45 -8.61
N ARG A 128 2.74 -14.01 -7.64
CA ARG A 128 3.00 -12.60 -7.36
C ARG A 128 3.52 -11.86 -8.60
N LEU A 129 4.49 -12.45 -9.30
CA LEU A 129 5.03 -11.84 -10.53
C LEU A 129 3.96 -11.75 -11.62
N LYS A 130 3.16 -12.80 -11.81
CA LYS A 130 2.08 -12.84 -12.80
C LYS A 130 1.00 -11.81 -12.50
N GLU A 131 0.66 -11.62 -11.24
CA GLU A 131 -0.40 -10.73 -10.77
C GLU A 131 0.13 -9.33 -10.39
N ASN A 132 1.40 -9.02 -10.68
CA ASN A 132 2.02 -7.74 -10.36
C ASN A 132 1.81 -7.31 -8.91
N ALA A 133 2.02 -8.25 -7.96
CA ALA A 133 1.75 -8.07 -6.53
C ALA A 133 0.33 -7.57 -6.21
N GLY A 134 -0.63 -7.89 -7.06
CA GLY A 134 -2.05 -7.54 -6.92
C GLY A 134 -2.46 -6.20 -7.54
N PHE A 135 -1.53 -5.36 -7.95
CA PHE A 135 -1.82 -4.09 -8.60
C PHE A 135 -2.09 -4.31 -10.09
N TYR A 136 -3.36 -4.28 -10.48
CA TYR A 136 -3.80 -4.57 -11.84
C TYR A 136 -3.79 -3.32 -12.73
N GLU A 137 -4.29 -2.19 -12.23
CA GLU A 137 -4.31 -0.91 -12.94
C GLU A 137 -3.97 0.24 -12.00
N LEU A 138 -3.22 1.20 -12.53
CA LEU A 138 -2.90 2.47 -11.88
C LEU A 138 -3.04 3.59 -12.90
N LYS A 139 -3.88 4.57 -12.62
CA LYS A 139 -4.11 5.68 -13.56
C LYS A 139 -4.62 6.96 -12.89
N TRP A 140 -4.54 8.06 -13.61
CA TRP A 140 -5.33 9.25 -13.38
C TRP A 140 -6.61 9.12 -14.20
N ILE A 141 -7.78 9.12 -13.54
CA ILE A 141 -9.06 9.06 -14.22
C ILE A 141 -9.41 10.43 -14.78
N GLU A 142 -9.18 11.46 -13.94
CA GLU A 142 -9.43 12.88 -14.25
C GLU A 142 -8.32 13.70 -13.57
N PRO A 143 -8.16 15.01 -13.95
CA PRO A 143 -7.23 15.89 -13.25
C PRO A 143 -7.49 15.91 -11.74
N GLY A 144 -6.50 15.54 -10.96
CA GLY A 144 -6.57 15.46 -9.50
C GLY A 144 -7.19 14.18 -8.92
N ILE A 145 -7.71 13.24 -9.73
CA ILE A 145 -8.31 12.00 -9.23
C ILE A 145 -7.48 10.79 -9.68
N GLY A 146 -6.84 10.16 -8.70
CA GLY A 146 -6.07 8.93 -8.88
C GLY A 146 -6.91 7.66 -8.68
N TYR A 147 -6.48 6.57 -9.30
CA TYR A 147 -7.17 5.28 -9.25
C TYR A 147 -6.18 4.13 -9.12
N ILE A 148 -6.55 3.15 -8.28
CA ILE A 148 -5.86 1.89 -8.11
C ILE A 148 -6.89 0.75 -8.25
N ASP A 149 -6.68 -0.19 -9.20
CA ASP A 149 -7.35 -1.50 -9.20
C ASP A 149 -6.43 -2.49 -8.50
N LEU A 150 -6.82 -2.90 -7.28
CA LEU A 150 -6.09 -3.86 -6.47
C LEU A 150 -6.91 -5.15 -6.38
N ARG A 151 -6.42 -6.24 -6.97
CA ARG A 151 -7.17 -7.51 -7.08
C ARG A 151 -6.75 -8.59 -6.10
N ARG A 152 -5.63 -8.38 -5.37
CA ARG A 152 -5.16 -9.28 -4.32
C ARG A 152 -4.27 -8.56 -3.32
N PHE A 153 -4.37 -8.93 -2.07
CA PHE A 153 -3.41 -8.53 -1.05
C PHE A 153 -2.27 -9.57 -0.96
N TYR A 154 -1.05 -9.16 -1.25
CA TYR A 154 0.17 -9.90 -0.95
C TYR A 154 0.74 -9.44 0.39
N SER A 155 1.68 -10.19 0.98
CA SER A 155 2.39 -9.70 2.18
C SER A 155 3.14 -8.40 1.86
N PHE A 156 3.36 -7.58 2.87
CA PHE A 156 4.04 -6.28 2.69
C PHE A 156 5.38 -6.42 1.95
N ASP A 157 6.22 -7.39 2.36
CA ASP A 157 7.53 -7.60 1.73
C ASP A 157 7.43 -7.96 0.24
N GLN A 158 6.32 -8.56 -0.17
CA GLN A 158 6.07 -8.92 -1.55
C GLN A 158 5.47 -7.79 -2.38
N ALA A 159 4.73 -6.87 -1.76
CA ALA A 159 3.98 -5.82 -2.44
C ALA A 159 4.59 -4.42 -2.29
N ARG A 160 5.56 -4.24 -1.37
CA ARG A 160 6.13 -2.94 -0.98
C ARG A 160 6.55 -2.08 -2.17
N ASP A 161 7.33 -2.63 -3.08
CA ASP A 161 7.87 -1.86 -4.20
C ASP A 161 6.76 -1.35 -5.14
N MET A 162 5.74 -2.18 -5.37
CA MET A 162 4.58 -1.79 -6.18
C MET A 162 3.70 -0.78 -5.47
N ALA A 163 3.51 -0.94 -4.15
CA ALA A 163 2.77 0.03 -3.35
C ALA A 163 3.46 1.41 -3.32
N VAL A 164 4.79 1.43 -3.12
CA VAL A 164 5.60 2.66 -3.18
C VAL A 164 5.48 3.32 -4.55
N ALA A 165 5.61 2.54 -5.63
CA ALA A 165 5.46 3.05 -7.00
C ALA A 165 4.07 3.64 -7.24
N ALA A 166 3.01 2.97 -6.78
CA ALA A 166 1.64 3.44 -6.89
C ALA A 166 1.41 4.75 -6.11
N MET A 167 1.88 4.81 -4.86
CA MET A 167 1.74 6.01 -4.03
C MET A 167 2.58 7.18 -4.55
N THR A 168 3.77 6.91 -5.11
CA THR A 168 4.61 7.92 -5.77
C THR A 168 3.91 8.47 -7.02
N PHE A 169 3.32 7.61 -7.85
CA PHE A 169 2.55 8.02 -9.02
C PHE A 169 1.35 8.90 -8.64
N LEU A 170 0.70 8.60 -7.51
CA LEU A 170 -0.46 9.32 -7.00
C LEU A 170 -0.10 10.42 -5.98
N ALA A 171 1.16 10.80 -5.86
CA ALA A 171 1.62 11.75 -4.84
C ALA A 171 0.88 13.11 -4.88
N ASN A 172 0.45 13.54 -6.07
CA ASN A 172 -0.26 14.81 -6.27
C ASN A 172 -1.78 14.64 -6.44
N ALA A 173 -2.34 13.45 -6.19
CA ALA A 173 -3.77 13.25 -6.29
C ALA A 173 -4.52 14.05 -5.20
N ARG A 174 -5.61 14.70 -5.57
CA ARG A 174 -6.51 15.44 -4.68
C ARG A 174 -7.70 14.59 -4.21
N ALA A 175 -7.90 13.44 -4.83
CA ALA A 175 -8.71 12.32 -4.33
C ALA A 175 -8.17 11.02 -4.90
N ILE A 176 -8.34 9.91 -4.17
CA ILE A 176 -7.90 8.59 -4.60
C ILE A 176 -9.08 7.62 -4.51
N ILE A 177 -9.29 6.84 -5.57
CA ILE A 177 -10.26 5.75 -5.62
C ILE A 177 -9.49 4.43 -5.64
N ILE A 178 -9.76 3.55 -4.69
CA ILE A 178 -9.19 2.19 -4.63
C ILE A 178 -10.31 1.21 -4.93
N ASP A 179 -10.14 0.44 -5.99
CA ASP A 179 -11.11 -0.54 -6.43
C ASP A 179 -10.72 -1.94 -5.92
N VAL A 180 -11.52 -2.46 -5.02
CA VAL A 180 -11.37 -3.83 -4.50
C VAL A 180 -12.58 -4.71 -4.83
N ARG A 181 -13.42 -4.29 -5.80
CA ARG A 181 -14.60 -5.07 -6.20
C ARG A 181 -14.28 -6.48 -6.65
N GLU A 182 -13.13 -6.68 -7.31
CA GLU A 182 -12.64 -7.98 -7.77
C GLU A 182 -11.49 -8.54 -6.90
N ASN A 183 -11.38 -8.09 -5.63
CA ASN A 183 -10.32 -8.51 -4.74
C ASN A 183 -10.80 -9.61 -3.77
N GLY A 184 -10.38 -10.85 -4.03
CA GLY A 184 -10.69 -12.01 -3.18
C GLY A 184 -9.88 -12.12 -1.88
N GLY A 185 -9.13 -11.08 -1.49
CA GLY A 185 -8.33 -11.08 -0.27
C GLY A 185 -6.87 -11.46 -0.48
N GLY A 186 -6.28 -12.14 0.49
CA GLY A 186 -4.86 -12.56 0.48
C GLY A 186 -4.18 -12.43 1.83
N SER A 187 -2.96 -11.90 1.86
CA SER A 187 -2.09 -11.88 3.04
C SER A 187 -2.02 -10.49 3.67
N GLY A 188 -2.91 -10.23 4.61
CA GLY A 188 -2.83 -9.06 5.49
C GLY A 188 -3.13 -7.72 4.83
N ASP A 189 -3.37 -6.71 5.66
CA ASP A 189 -3.55 -5.32 5.24
C ASP A 189 -2.27 -4.53 5.52
N TYR A 190 -1.62 -4.06 4.48
CA TYR A 190 -0.50 -3.11 4.56
C TYR A 190 -0.87 -1.74 3.98
N LEU A 191 -1.93 -1.69 3.15
CA LEU A 191 -2.27 -0.51 2.37
C LEU A 191 -2.82 0.61 3.26
N SER A 192 -3.48 0.26 4.36
CA SER A 192 -3.95 1.23 5.36
C SER A 192 -2.84 2.12 5.91
N SER A 193 -1.59 1.61 5.96
CA SER A 193 -0.44 2.37 6.45
C SER A 193 -0.06 3.57 5.57
N TYR A 194 -0.50 3.60 4.31
CA TYR A 194 -0.28 4.74 3.41
C TYR A 194 -1.31 5.86 3.62
N PHE A 195 -2.37 5.61 4.39
CA PHE A 195 -3.49 6.54 4.57
C PHE A 195 -3.83 6.83 6.04
N LEU A 196 -3.25 6.11 6.96
CA LEU A 196 -3.44 6.27 8.40
C LEU A 196 -2.12 6.60 9.09
N PRO A 197 -2.14 7.41 10.17
CA PRO A 197 -0.92 7.69 10.93
C PRO A 197 -0.36 6.44 11.59
N TYR A 198 0.95 6.47 11.87
CA TYR A 198 1.60 5.46 12.71
C TYR A 198 1.76 6.00 14.14
N PRO A 199 1.45 5.21 15.19
CA PRO A 199 0.79 3.91 15.16
C PRO A 199 -0.73 4.05 15.18
N THR A 200 -1.44 3.33 14.30
CA THR A 200 -2.89 3.17 14.37
C THR A 200 -3.20 1.68 14.48
N GLN A 201 -4.03 1.29 15.44
CA GLN A 201 -4.46 -0.09 15.62
C GLN A 201 -5.51 -0.45 14.56
N LEU A 202 -5.33 -1.59 13.92
CA LEU A 202 -6.21 -2.18 12.92
C LEU A 202 -6.90 -3.41 13.50
N SER A 203 -7.82 -4.02 12.75
CA SER A 203 -8.44 -5.29 13.14
C SER A 203 -7.39 -6.37 13.36
N GLY A 204 -7.42 -6.96 14.55
CA GLY A 204 -6.57 -8.08 14.93
C GLY A 204 -7.22 -9.42 14.67
N SER A 205 -6.56 -10.50 15.07
CA SER A 205 -7.03 -11.88 14.94
C SER A 205 -7.05 -12.59 16.29
N TYR A 206 -8.22 -13.14 16.66
CA TYR A 206 -8.36 -13.97 17.86
C TYR A 206 -8.30 -15.45 17.48
N ALA A 207 -7.30 -16.15 18.00
CA ALA A 207 -7.10 -17.57 17.79
C ALA A 207 -7.78 -18.40 18.90
N ARG A 208 -8.74 -19.27 18.51
CA ARG A 208 -9.45 -20.14 19.47
C ARG A 208 -8.51 -21.05 20.25
N GLN A 209 -7.52 -21.65 19.57
CA GLN A 209 -6.69 -22.70 20.16
C GLN A 209 -5.78 -22.21 21.28
N THR A 210 -5.32 -20.97 21.18
CA THR A 210 -4.44 -20.35 22.18
C THR A 210 -5.17 -19.39 23.10
N GLY A 211 -6.39 -18.97 22.74
CA GLY A 211 -7.13 -17.94 23.45
C GLY A 211 -6.50 -16.56 23.34
N THR A 212 -5.62 -16.34 22.35
CA THR A 212 -4.86 -15.10 22.20
C THR A 212 -5.43 -14.21 21.11
N LEU A 213 -5.40 -12.90 21.36
CA LEU A 213 -5.64 -11.87 20.36
C LEU A 213 -4.29 -11.35 19.85
N THR A 214 -4.05 -11.52 18.56
CA THR A 214 -2.92 -10.89 17.87
C THR A 214 -3.37 -9.55 17.32
N GLU A 215 -2.77 -8.48 17.80
CA GLU A 215 -3.07 -7.11 17.33
C GLU A 215 -2.36 -6.81 16.02
N SER A 216 -3.01 -6.04 15.16
CA SER A 216 -2.42 -5.48 13.94
C SER A 216 -2.32 -3.97 14.04
N TRP A 217 -1.26 -3.42 13.46
CA TRP A 217 -0.94 -1.99 13.51
C TRP A 217 -0.45 -1.50 12.16
N THR A 218 -0.70 -0.21 11.87
CA THR A 218 -0.06 0.45 10.72
C THR A 218 1.46 0.36 10.83
N ARG A 219 2.15 0.42 9.69
CA ARG A 219 3.61 0.31 9.58
C ARG A 219 4.24 1.70 9.54
N ARG A 220 5.41 1.84 10.14
CA ARG A 220 6.19 3.07 10.10
C ARG A 220 7.02 3.20 8.82
N ASP A 221 7.73 2.14 8.45
CA ASP A 221 8.57 2.11 7.26
C ASP A 221 7.79 1.58 6.06
N ILE A 222 7.13 2.47 5.35
CA ILE A 222 6.33 2.17 4.15
C ILE A 222 7.02 2.62 2.86
N GLY A 223 8.19 3.25 2.94
CA GLY A 223 9.03 3.63 1.79
C GLY A 223 8.62 4.92 1.08
N THR A 224 7.59 5.61 1.56
CA THR A 224 7.17 6.94 1.09
C THR A 224 6.39 7.65 2.21
N GLU A 225 6.10 8.93 2.04
CA GLU A 225 5.24 9.67 2.98
C GLU A 225 3.78 9.20 2.84
N PRO A 226 3.06 9.00 3.95
CA PRO A 226 1.66 8.65 3.93
C PRO A 226 0.79 9.83 3.49
N ARG A 227 -0.33 9.53 2.84
CA ARG A 227 -1.31 10.51 2.36
C ARG A 227 -2.48 10.60 3.35
N LEU A 228 -2.24 11.22 4.52
CA LEU A 228 -3.17 11.18 5.65
C LEU A 228 -4.48 11.93 5.41
N ASP A 229 -4.45 13.01 4.63
CA ASP A 229 -5.58 13.94 4.48
C ASP A 229 -6.29 13.84 3.11
N VAL A 230 -5.70 13.14 2.13
CA VAL A 230 -6.29 13.02 0.79
C VAL A 230 -7.65 12.31 0.87
N PRO A 231 -8.72 12.85 0.26
CA PRO A 231 -10.01 12.16 0.16
C PRO A 231 -9.85 10.76 -0.45
N LEU A 232 -10.38 9.74 0.24
CA LEU A 232 -10.23 8.35 -0.14
C LEU A 232 -11.57 7.67 -0.30
N PHE A 233 -11.75 6.99 -1.43
CA PHE A 233 -12.92 6.21 -1.78
C PHE A 233 -12.51 4.77 -2.04
N ILE A 234 -13.30 3.82 -1.54
CA ILE A 234 -13.07 2.38 -1.76
C ILE A 234 -14.30 1.81 -2.44
N LEU A 235 -14.09 1.20 -3.62
CA LEU A 235 -15.16 0.51 -4.34
C LEU A 235 -15.26 -0.92 -3.86
N THR A 236 -16.45 -1.30 -3.39
CA THR A 236 -16.75 -2.65 -2.88
C THR A 236 -17.79 -3.37 -3.72
N GLY A 237 -17.77 -4.69 -3.67
CA GLY A 237 -18.71 -5.54 -4.38
C GLY A 237 -18.78 -6.96 -3.81
N PRO A 238 -19.66 -7.84 -4.35
CA PRO A 238 -19.87 -9.20 -3.83
C PRO A 238 -18.64 -10.12 -3.96
N ASN A 239 -17.62 -9.73 -4.76
CA ASN A 239 -16.36 -10.46 -4.88
C ASN A 239 -15.27 -9.91 -3.95
N THR A 240 -15.49 -8.76 -3.28
CA THR A 240 -14.61 -8.26 -2.22
C THR A 240 -14.67 -9.23 -1.03
N PHE A 241 -13.53 -9.85 -0.66
CA PHE A 241 -13.52 -10.92 0.33
C PHE A 241 -12.26 -10.90 1.23
N SER A 242 -12.39 -11.37 2.48
CA SER A 242 -11.28 -11.64 3.41
C SER A 242 -10.40 -10.40 3.67
N ALA A 243 -9.10 -10.42 3.36
CA ALA A 243 -8.19 -9.28 3.63
C ALA A 243 -8.63 -7.97 2.96
N SER A 244 -9.32 -8.00 1.83
CA SER A 244 -9.87 -6.78 1.22
C SER A 244 -11.09 -6.25 1.97
N GLU A 245 -11.85 -7.13 2.61
CA GLU A 245 -12.91 -6.71 3.53
C GLU A 245 -12.32 -6.09 4.80
N SER A 246 -11.24 -6.69 5.35
CA SER A 246 -10.51 -6.13 6.50
C SER A 246 -10.04 -4.71 6.21
N PHE A 247 -9.40 -4.48 5.07
CA PHE A 247 -8.99 -3.15 4.63
C PHE A 247 -10.17 -2.19 4.55
N ALA A 248 -11.24 -2.56 3.84
CA ALA A 248 -12.43 -1.71 3.70
C ALA A 248 -13.09 -1.42 5.05
N TYR A 249 -13.22 -2.44 5.90
CA TYR A 249 -13.82 -2.33 7.22
C TYR A 249 -13.05 -1.39 8.15
N ASP A 250 -11.73 -1.55 8.24
CA ASP A 250 -10.89 -0.71 9.08
C ASP A 250 -10.89 0.74 8.59
N MET A 251 -10.81 0.96 7.28
CA MET A 251 -10.84 2.31 6.70
C MET A 251 -12.19 3.01 6.94
N GLN A 252 -13.30 2.26 6.91
CA GLN A 252 -14.63 2.78 7.24
C GLN A 252 -14.79 3.02 8.76
N ALA A 253 -14.43 2.04 9.59
CA ALA A 253 -14.57 2.14 11.05
C ALA A 253 -13.75 3.30 11.63
N LEU A 254 -12.56 3.55 11.07
CA LEU A 254 -11.69 4.67 11.42
C LEU A 254 -12.09 5.98 10.72
N LYS A 255 -13.18 5.99 9.93
CA LYS A 255 -13.70 7.15 9.18
C LYS A 255 -12.65 7.76 8.24
N ARG A 256 -11.75 6.92 7.72
CA ARG A 256 -10.66 7.36 6.83
C ARG A 256 -11.06 7.34 5.35
N ALA A 257 -11.91 6.41 4.96
CA ALA A 257 -12.39 6.29 3.60
C ALA A 257 -13.92 6.22 3.55
N ARG A 258 -14.49 6.61 2.41
CA ARG A 258 -15.88 6.40 2.06
C ARG A 258 -16.01 5.20 1.14
N LEU A 259 -16.87 4.27 1.51
CA LEU A 259 -17.11 3.05 0.75
C LEU A 259 -18.29 3.24 -0.19
N VAL A 260 -18.14 2.81 -1.45
CA VAL A 260 -19.14 2.95 -2.51
C VAL A 260 -19.32 1.61 -3.24
N GLY A 261 -20.55 1.15 -3.39
CA GLY A 261 -20.85 -0.09 -4.12
C GLY A 261 -21.87 -0.99 -3.45
N GLU A 262 -21.64 -2.29 -3.53
CA GLU A 262 -22.46 -3.31 -2.87
C GLU A 262 -21.79 -3.83 -1.61
N PRO A 263 -22.57 -4.44 -0.68
CA PRO A 263 -22.03 -5.19 0.44
C PRO A 263 -21.02 -6.24 -0.04
N THR A 264 -19.97 -6.40 0.75
CA THR A 264 -18.92 -7.39 0.46
C THR A 264 -19.38 -8.81 0.78
N LYS A 265 -18.55 -9.80 0.49
CA LYS A 265 -18.94 -11.22 0.58
C LYS A 265 -19.22 -11.71 2.01
N GLY A 266 -18.59 -11.14 3.03
CA GLY A 266 -18.78 -11.50 4.43
C GLY A 266 -17.95 -12.70 4.86
N GLY A 267 -16.64 -12.51 4.97
CA GLY A 267 -15.70 -13.48 5.50
C GLY A 267 -14.63 -12.79 6.35
N ALA A 268 -14.76 -12.88 7.65
CA ALA A 268 -13.87 -12.25 8.63
C ALA A 268 -12.99 -13.25 9.38
N HIS A 269 -13.11 -14.52 9.06
CA HIS A 269 -12.33 -15.56 9.70
C HIS A 269 -11.04 -15.85 8.92
N SER A 270 -9.99 -16.28 9.64
CA SER A 270 -8.76 -16.80 9.02
C SER A 270 -8.71 -18.32 9.14
N THR A 271 -8.19 -18.98 8.11
CA THR A 271 -8.20 -20.44 8.00
C THR A 271 -6.83 -21.04 8.22
N ASP A 272 -6.81 -22.21 8.88
CA ASP A 272 -5.73 -23.18 8.78
C ASP A 272 -6.08 -24.29 7.81
N VAL A 273 -5.05 -24.98 7.32
CA VAL A 273 -5.17 -26.10 6.39
C VAL A 273 -4.82 -27.40 7.10
N PHE A 274 -5.73 -28.36 7.04
CA PHE A 274 -5.54 -29.68 7.60
C PHE A 274 -5.52 -30.73 6.49
N GLY A 275 -4.43 -31.49 6.36
CA GLY A 275 -4.37 -32.66 5.49
C GLY A 275 -5.34 -33.73 5.98
N ILE A 276 -6.25 -34.15 5.14
CA ILE A 276 -7.14 -35.29 5.44
C ILE A 276 -6.41 -36.59 5.16
N ASP A 277 -5.84 -36.69 3.97
CA ASP A 277 -4.96 -37.76 3.53
C ASP A 277 -4.02 -37.25 2.43
N ASP A 278 -3.56 -38.10 1.52
CA ASP A 278 -2.74 -37.71 0.36
C ASP A 278 -3.55 -37.18 -0.84
N GLN A 279 -4.88 -37.28 -0.78
CA GLN A 279 -5.79 -36.81 -1.85
C GLN A 279 -6.53 -35.51 -1.47
N PHE A 280 -6.82 -35.28 -0.19
CA PHE A 280 -7.68 -34.20 0.25
C PHE A 280 -7.06 -33.33 1.35
N GLU A 281 -7.36 -32.06 1.29
CA GLU A 281 -7.08 -31.07 2.33
C GLU A 281 -8.34 -30.28 2.69
N PHE A 282 -8.41 -29.82 3.93
CA PHE A 282 -9.54 -29.07 4.46
C PHE A 282 -9.10 -27.75 5.07
N TYR A 283 -9.60 -26.65 4.51
CA TYR A 283 -9.47 -25.30 5.03
C TYR A 283 -10.60 -25.04 6.01
N ILE A 284 -10.26 -24.72 7.23
CA ILE A 284 -11.24 -24.43 8.29
C ILE A 284 -10.82 -23.18 9.06
N SER A 285 -11.80 -22.34 9.39
CA SER A 285 -11.62 -21.13 10.16
C SER A 285 -11.23 -21.46 11.60
N THR A 286 -10.03 -21.04 12.01
CA THR A 286 -9.45 -21.24 13.35
C THR A 286 -9.26 -19.94 14.10
N GLU A 287 -9.33 -18.81 13.41
CA GLU A 287 -9.21 -17.47 13.95
C GLU A 287 -10.35 -16.57 13.43
N ARG A 288 -10.69 -15.55 14.20
CA ARG A 288 -11.69 -14.54 13.82
C ARG A 288 -11.13 -13.13 13.90
N GLY A 289 -11.49 -12.29 12.97
CA GLY A 289 -11.20 -10.86 13.02
C GLY A 289 -11.85 -10.19 14.21
N VAL A 290 -11.16 -9.23 14.84
CA VAL A 290 -11.67 -8.39 15.92
C VAL A 290 -11.24 -6.96 15.69
N SER A 291 -12.20 -6.08 15.43
CA SER A 291 -11.92 -4.64 15.27
C SER A 291 -11.75 -3.96 16.62
N PRO A 292 -10.70 -3.17 16.83
CA PRO A 292 -10.52 -2.41 18.05
C PRO A 292 -11.53 -1.26 18.18
N VAL A 293 -12.15 -0.84 17.07
CA VAL A 293 -13.12 0.26 17.04
C VAL A 293 -14.54 -0.22 17.34
N THR A 294 -14.95 -1.33 16.72
CA THR A 294 -16.34 -1.82 16.82
C THR A 294 -16.50 -3.00 17.79
N GLY A 295 -15.40 -3.67 18.14
CA GLY A 295 -15.41 -4.93 18.90
C GLY A 295 -15.93 -6.14 18.10
N GLY A 296 -16.48 -5.91 16.90
CA GLY A 296 -17.03 -6.91 15.99
C GLY A 296 -16.18 -7.17 14.76
N ASN A 297 -16.82 -7.75 13.74
CA ASN A 297 -16.27 -7.96 12.41
C ASN A 297 -17.39 -8.03 11.36
N TRP A 298 -17.06 -8.39 10.13
CA TRP A 298 -17.94 -8.43 8.96
C TRP A 298 -18.38 -9.87 8.57
N GLU A 299 -18.20 -10.85 9.44
CA GLU A 299 -18.57 -12.24 9.12
C GLU A 299 -20.06 -12.36 8.78
N GLU A 300 -20.40 -13.19 7.84
CA GLU A 300 -21.71 -13.45 7.27
C GLU A 300 -22.33 -12.27 6.50
N VAL A 301 -22.29 -11.04 7.05
CA VAL A 301 -23.03 -9.87 6.54
C VAL A 301 -22.26 -9.02 5.54
N GLY A 302 -20.91 -9.12 5.53
CA GLY A 302 -20.04 -8.27 4.73
C GLY A 302 -19.89 -6.85 5.27
N VAL A 303 -18.98 -6.12 4.65
CA VAL A 303 -18.81 -4.68 4.91
C VAL A 303 -19.87 -3.94 4.10
N ILE A 304 -20.67 -3.13 4.79
CA ILE A 304 -21.77 -2.40 4.18
C ILE A 304 -21.26 -1.05 3.72
N PRO A 305 -21.30 -0.71 2.42
CA PRO A 305 -20.79 0.57 1.94
C PRO A 305 -21.66 1.75 2.38
N ASP A 306 -21.03 2.93 2.50
CA ASP A 306 -21.69 4.19 2.86
C ASP A 306 -22.64 4.67 1.77
N THR A 307 -22.25 4.48 0.48
CA THR A 307 -23.07 4.75 -0.70
C THR A 307 -23.40 3.44 -1.38
N ARG A 308 -24.66 2.99 -1.22
CA ARG A 308 -25.14 1.72 -1.78
C ARG A 308 -25.62 1.89 -3.20
N VAL A 309 -24.90 1.32 -4.14
CA VAL A 309 -25.25 1.26 -5.56
C VAL A 309 -24.82 -0.10 -6.12
N PRO A 310 -25.38 -0.57 -7.23
CA PRO A 310 -24.85 -1.77 -7.90
C PRO A 310 -23.36 -1.64 -8.17
N ALA A 311 -22.59 -2.74 -8.01
CA ALA A 311 -21.14 -2.74 -8.17
C ALA A 311 -20.70 -2.18 -9.53
N ALA A 312 -21.48 -2.43 -10.58
CA ALA A 312 -21.25 -1.87 -11.92
C ALA A 312 -21.36 -0.33 -11.98
N ALA A 313 -22.17 0.29 -11.11
CA ALA A 313 -22.35 1.73 -11.03
C ALA A 313 -21.44 2.40 -9.98
N ALA A 314 -20.69 1.64 -9.20
CA ALA A 314 -19.90 2.14 -8.08
C ALA A 314 -18.85 3.16 -8.52
N MET A 315 -18.20 2.94 -9.68
CA MET A 315 -17.21 3.89 -10.21
C MET A 315 -17.84 5.25 -10.51
N ASP A 316 -18.96 5.29 -11.21
CA ASP A 316 -19.62 6.54 -11.58
C ASP A 316 -20.11 7.30 -10.33
N ALA A 317 -20.68 6.58 -9.37
CA ALA A 317 -21.09 7.14 -8.09
C ALA A 317 -19.91 7.72 -7.29
N ALA A 318 -18.83 6.97 -7.19
CA ALA A 318 -17.63 7.42 -6.51
C ALA A 318 -16.98 8.63 -7.19
N LEU A 319 -16.97 8.69 -8.52
CA LEU A 319 -16.46 9.85 -9.27
C LEU A 319 -17.22 11.13 -8.97
N VAL A 320 -18.54 11.07 -8.80
CA VAL A 320 -19.33 12.25 -8.42
C VAL A 320 -18.88 12.80 -7.06
N GLU A 321 -18.71 11.92 -6.07
CA GLU A 321 -18.27 12.31 -4.73
C GLU A 321 -16.79 12.73 -4.72
N ALA A 322 -15.94 12.01 -5.46
CA ALA A 322 -14.50 12.28 -5.54
C ALA A 322 -14.20 13.64 -6.20
N ARG A 323 -14.95 14.05 -7.22
CA ARG A 323 -14.81 15.39 -7.84
C ARG A 323 -15.06 16.50 -6.82
N GLN A 324 -16.14 16.39 -6.05
CA GLN A 324 -16.47 17.38 -5.02
C GLN A 324 -15.39 17.43 -3.92
N ALA A 325 -14.94 16.25 -3.47
CA ALA A 325 -13.91 16.16 -2.46
C ALA A 325 -12.55 16.67 -2.97
N ALA A 326 -12.16 16.34 -4.20
CA ALA A 326 -10.91 16.81 -4.82
C ALA A 326 -10.91 18.33 -5.02
N GLU A 327 -12.06 18.92 -5.41
CA GLU A 327 -12.20 20.37 -5.53
C GLU A 327 -12.08 21.06 -4.18
N ALA A 328 -12.73 20.54 -3.14
CA ALA A 328 -12.63 21.08 -1.78
C ALA A 328 -11.23 20.99 -1.23
N PHE A 329 -10.56 19.82 -1.41
CA PHE A 329 -9.18 19.58 -1.00
C PHE A 329 -8.23 20.53 -1.73
N GLY A 330 -8.36 20.66 -3.05
CA GLY A 330 -7.56 21.58 -3.85
C GLY A 330 -7.72 23.05 -3.44
N LYS A 331 -8.96 23.50 -3.15
CA LYS A 331 -9.19 24.86 -2.63
C LYS A 331 -8.49 25.10 -1.28
N ALA A 332 -8.44 24.09 -0.40
CA ALA A 332 -7.75 24.20 0.86
C ALA A 332 -6.23 24.24 0.67
N GLU A 333 -5.67 23.39 -0.22
CA GLU A 333 -4.25 23.46 -0.62
C GLU A 333 -3.90 24.81 -1.22
N ASP A 334 -4.68 25.30 -2.19
CA ASP A 334 -4.45 26.56 -2.88
C ASP A 334 -4.55 27.76 -1.90
N ALA A 335 -5.46 27.71 -0.93
CA ALA A 335 -5.56 28.74 0.11
C ALA A 335 -4.35 28.74 1.05
N GLY A 336 -3.87 27.56 1.46
CA GLY A 336 -2.65 27.42 2.25
C GLY A 336 -1.41 27.90 1.49
N LEU A 337 -1.29 27.52 0.22
CA LEU A 337 -0.21 27.98 -0.65
C LEU A 337 -0.25 29.49 -0.84
N LYS A 338 -1.44 30.09 -1.05
CA LYS A 338 -1.59 31.54 -1.19
C LYS A 338 -1.10 32.26 0.06
N SER A 339 -1.49 31.81 1.26
CA SER A 339 -1.02 32.41 2.52
C SER A 339 0.50 32.35 2.64
N ALA A 340 1.10 31.19 2.30
CA ALA A 340 2.56 31.05 2.30
C ALA A 340 3.23 31.97 1.26
N VAL A 341 2.63 32.10 0.07
CA VAL A 341 3.14 33.00 -0.99
C VAL A 341 3.05 34.47 -0.56
N ASP A 342 1.95 34.90 0.07
CA ASP A 342 1.80 36.26 0.58
C ASP A 342 2.87 36.58 1.63
N GLU A 343 3.18 35.65 2.54
CA GLU A 343 4.28 35.82 3.52
C GLU A 343 5.65 35.82 2.83
N MET A 344 5.89 34.95 1.86
CA MET A 344 7.12 34.92 1.06
C MET A 344 7.31 36.22 0.27
N GLN A 345 6.24 36.75 -0.32
CA GLN A 345 6.28 38.02 -1.04
C GLN A 345 6.67 39.19 -0.10
N ALA A 346 6.07 39.24 1.09
CA ALA A 346 6.43 40.28 2.08
C ALA A 346 7.92 40.25 2.49
N LEU A 347 8.47 39.01 2.64
CA LEU A 347 9.90 38.86 2.94
C LEU A 347 10.77 39.22 1.73
N ALA A 348 10.36 38.92 0.52
CA ALA A 348 11.04 39.29 -0.73
C ALA A 348 11.11 40.81 -0.89
N ASP A 349 9.97 41.49 -0.68
CA ASP A 349 9.88 42.95 -0.78
C ASP A 349 10.75 43.65 0.30
N ALA A 350 10.77 43.06 1.52
CA ALA A 350 11.62 43.57 2.61
C ALA A 350 13.12 43.41 2.28
N ALA A 351 13.52 42.22 1.80
CA ALA A 351 14.90 41.95 1.41
C ALA A 351 15.36 42.87 0.27
N ALA A 352 14.55 43.01 -0.80
CA ALA A 352 14.84 43.89 -1.93
C ALA A 352 15.00 45.35 -1.49
N ARG A 353 14.09 45.86 -0.65
CA ARG A 353 14.19 47.23 -0.08
C ARG A 353 15.47 47.41 0.74
N LEU A 354 15.79 46.45 1.61
CA LEU A 354 17.01 46.54 2.45
C LEU A 354 18.28 46.52 1.61
N TYR A 355 18.34 45.74 0.54
CA TYR A 355 19.44 45.76 -0.42
C TYR A 355 19.56 47.10 -1.14
N ARG A 356 18.47 47.75 -1.55
CA ARG A 356 18.46 49.09 -2.14
C ARG A 356 18.95 50.16 -1.14
N GLU A 357 18.62 50.00 0.14
CA GLU A 357 19.07 50.88 1.23
C GLU A 357 20.54 50.62 1.67
N GLY A 358 21.21 49.61 1.12
CA GLY A 358 22.60 49.26 1.51
C GLY A 358 22.71 48.55 2.85
N LYS A 359 21.63 48.04 3.40
CA LYS A 359 21.56 47.27 4.66
C LYS A 359 21.77 45.78 4.42
N ASP A 360 22.94 45.42 3.91
CA ASP A 360 23.20 44.08 3.35
C ASP A 360 23.03 42.95 4.38
N CYS A 361 23.40 43.13 5.65
CA CYS A 361 23.22 42.09 6.69
C CYS A 361 21.74 41.82 6.99
N ASP A 362 20.91 42.85 7.10
CA ASP A 362 19.47 42.70 7.35
C ASP A 362 18.76 42.11 6.13
N ALA A 363 19.19 42.53 4.92
CA ALA A 363 18.67 41.97 3.66
C ALA A 363 18.98 40.49 3.53
N ALA A 364 20.21 40.06 3.85
CA ALA A 364 20.59 38.65 3.83
C ALA A 364 19.78 37.81 4.84
N ALA A 365 19.52 38.36 6.05
CA ALA A 365 18.68 37.69 7.03
C ALA A 365 17.22 37.53 6.56
N ALA A 366 16.66 38.57 5.91
CA ALA A 366 15.31 38.49 5.32
C ALA A 366 15.24 37.48 4.17
N LEU A 367 16.28 37.43 3.32
CA LEU A 367 16.38 36.44 2.23
C LEU A 367 16.51 35.01 2.77
N GLU A 368 17.28 34.82 3.85
CA GLU A 368 17.40 33.51 4.48
C GLU A 368 16.04 33.01 5.06
N ALA A 369 15.31 33.92 5.72
CA ALA A 369 13.96 33.63 6.20
C ALA A 369 13.01 33.26 5.04
N LEU A 370 13.09 33.98 3.92
CA LEU A 370 12.35 33.68 2.69
C LEU A 370 12.68 32.28 2.14
N VAL A 371 13.98 31.96 1.99
CA VAL A 371 14.44 30.65 1.51
C VAL A 371 13.96 29.53 2.43
N GLY A 372 13.98 29.77 3.75
CA GLY A 372 13.42 28.86 4.74
C GLY A 372 11.93 28.58 4.51
N LYS A 373 11.13 29.60 4.22
CA LYS A 373 9.71 29.47 3.87
C LYS A 373 9.49 28.74 2.55
N VAL A 374 10.27 29.05 1.51
CA VAL A 374 10.24 28.36 0.19
C VAL A 374 10.51 26.86 0.36
N ARG A 375 11.49 26.49 1.20
CA ARG A 375 11.78 25.09 1.52
C ARG A 375 10.65 24.41 2.30
N ALA A 376 10.12 25.08 3.31
CA ALA A 376 9.02 24.55 4.13
C ALA A 376 7.74 24.33 3.31
N ALA A 377 7.50 25.17 2.28
CA ALA A 377 6.39 25.03 1.34
C ALA A 377 6.63 23.97 0.24
N GLY A 378 7.78 23.30 0.23
CA GLY A 378 8.11 22.30 -0.81
C GLY A 378 8.38 22.90 -2.20
N LEU A 379 8.55 24.23 -2.30
CA LEU A 379 8.74 24.94 -3.56
C LEU A 379 10.21 25.04 -3.99
N ALA A 380 11.16 24.69 -3.11
CA ALA A 380 12.58 24.81 -3.38
C ALA A 380 13.02 23.89 -4.51
N SER A 381 13.19 24.44 -5.69
CA SER A 381 13.80 23.82 -6.87
C SER A 381 14.68 24.83 -7.58
N GLU A 382 15.68 24.36 -8.34
CA GLU A 382 16.53 25.22 -9.17
C GLU A 382 15.70 26.16 -10.06
N PHE A 383 14.67 25.59 -10.68
CA PHE A 383 13.77 26.32 -11.58
C PHE A 383 13.00 27.41 -10.83
N PHE A 384 12.44 27.08 -9.66
CA PHE A 384 11.71 28.08 -8.84
C PHE A 384 12.62 29.24 -8.45
N MET A 385 13.81 28.96 -7.92
CA MET A 385 14.76 29.99 -7.49
C MET A 385 15.22 30.86 -8.66
N TRP A 386 15.44 30.26 -9.82
CA TRP A 386 15.77 31.00 -11.05
C TRP A 386 14.62 31.92 -11.49
N VAL A 387 13.40 31.39 -11.63
CA VAL A 387 12.23 32.19 -12.05
C VAL A 387 11.96 33.30 -11.01
N PHE A 388 12.14 33.01 -9.74
CA PHE A 388 11.98 34.00 -8.69
C PHE A 388 13.01 35.13 -8.81
N ALA A 389 14.29 34.80 -9.04
CA ALA A 389 15.35 35.80 -9.28
C ALA A 389 15.03 36.68 -10.51
N TYR A 390 14.37 36.10 -11.53
CA TYR A 390 14.03 36.82 -12.77
C TYR A 390 13.07 38.01 -12.55
N ASN A 391 12.35 38.06 -11.44
CA ASN A 391 11.51 39.20 -11.10
C ASN A 391 12.32 40.47 -10.67
N PHE A 392 13.61 40.32 -10.43
CA PHE A 392 14.51 41.39 -9.93
C PHE A 392 15.52 41.84 -11.01
N GLN A 393 15.03 42.14 -12.24
CA GLN A 393 15.90 42.54 -13.36
C GLN A 393 16.24 44.04 -13.39
N ALA A 394 15.55 44.86 -12.62
CA ALA A 394 15.81 46.29 -12.58
C ALA A 394 17.22 46.54 -12.02
N PRO A 395 17.95 47.57 -12.51
CA PRO A 395 19.30 47.85 -12.06
C PRO A 395 19.43 48.06 -10.53
N GLU A 396 18.42 48.66 -9.90
CA GLU A 396 18.34 48.88 -8.46
C GLU A 396 18.19 47.59 -7.64
N ASP A 397 17.75 46.48 -8.30
CA ASP A 397 17.52 45.18 -7.67
C ASP A 397 18.67 44.17 -7.95
N GLU A 398 19.74 44.60 -8.56
CA GLU A 398 20.89 43.73 -8.90
C GLU A 398 21.37 42.90 -7.71
N ARG A 399 21.49 43.52 -6.52
CA ARG A 399 21.94 42.81 -5.31
C ARG A 399 20.97 41.69 -4.91
N MET A 400 19.66 41.95 -4.96
CA MET A 400 18.63 40.95 -4.63
C MET A 400 18.70 39.80 -5.62
N LEU A 401 18.75 40.08 -6.95
CA LEU A 401 18.85 39.07 -7.98
C LEU A 401 20.06 38.14 -7.76
N LEU A 402 21.25 38.75 -7.59
CA LEU A 402 22.48 37.95 -7.39
C LEU A 402 22.41 37.13 -6.09
N ALA A 403 21.91 37.71 -5.01
CA ALA A 403 21.76 36.99 -3.74
C ALA A 403 20.79 35.79 -3.85
N ILE A 404 19.69 35.91 -4.61
CA ILE A 404 18.80 34.76 -4.86
C ILE A 404 19.50 33.67 -5.66
N LEU A 405 20.27 34.03 -6.71
CA LEU A 405 21.01 33.08 -7.51
C LEU A 405 22.18 32.44 -6.74
N GLU A 406 22.81 33.17 -5.83
CA GLU A 406 23.81 32.64 -4.88
C GLU A 406 23.14 31.60 -3.95
N LYS A 407 21.95 31.90 -3.41
CA LYS A 407 21.17 30.91 -2.65
C LYS A 407 20.77 29.70 -3.49
N ASN A 408 20.51 29.88 -4.78
CA ASN A 408 20.22 28.74 -5.67
C ASN A 408 21.42 27.78 -5.77
N VAL A 409 22.64 28.28 -5.96
CA VAL A 409 23.85 27.41 -6.01
C VAL A 409 24.20 26.83 -4.64
N GLU A 410 23.90 27.52 -3.52
CA GLU A 410 24.02 26.95 -2.18
C GLU A 410 23.06 25.78 -1.95
N LEU A 411 21.83 25.88 -2.42
CA LEU A 411 20.81 24.83 -2.31
C LEU A 411 21.12 23.65 -3.23
N PHE A 412 21.69 23.90 -4.42
CA PHE A 412 21.94 22.90 -5.45
C PHE A 412 23.41 22.89 -5.89
N PRO A 413 24.36 22.55 -5.00
CA PRO A 413 25.80 22.69 -5.26
C PRO A 413 26.34 21.72 -6.34
N GLY A 414 25.57 20.70 -6.72
CA GLY A 414 25.88 19.79 -7.81
C GLY A 414 25.31 20.20 -9.17
N SER A 415 24.57 21.31 -9.25
CA SER A 415 23.92 21.74 -10.50
C SER A 415 24.82 22.68 -11.32
N PHE A 416 25.32 22.20 -12.45
CA PHE A 416 26.02 23.06 -13.40
C PHE A 416 25.08 24.15 -13.95
N THR A 417 23.78 23.90 -14.08
CA THR A 417 22.78 24.86 -14.56
C THR A 417 22.64 26.05 -13.63
N ALA A 418 22.54 25.80 -12.31
CA ALA A 418 22.44 26.87 -11.32
C ALA A 418 23.67 27.79 -11.37
N PHE A 419 24.89 27.21 -11.46
CA PHE A 419 26.12 27.95 -11.62
C PHE A 419 26.20 28.71 -12.95
N GLU A 420 25.74 28.14 -14.06
CA GLU A 420 25.73 28.78 -15.38
C GLU A 420 24.81 30.01 -15.40
N ILE A 421 23.64 29.93 -14.76
CA ILE A 421 22.69 31.04 -14.65
C ILE A 421 23.33 32.17 -13.82
N LEU A 422 23.92 31.86 -12.67
CA LEU A 422 24.61 32.86 -11.82
C LEU A 422 25.80 33.49 -12.56
N ALA A 423 26.63 32.69 -13.26
CA ALA A 423 27.74 33.19 -14.06
C ALA A 423 27.28 34.15 -15.15
N SER A 424 26.20 33.80 -15.87
CA SER A 424 25.62 34.63 -16.92
C SER A 424 25.07 35.95 -16.36
N ALA A 425 24.40 35.87 -15.19
CA ALA A 425 23.90 37.05 -14.52
C ALA A 425 25.04 38.00 -14.07
N CYS A 426 26.13 37.47 -13.57
CA CYS A 426 27.35 38.24 -13.24
C CYS A 426 27.99 38.88 -14.50
N ALA A 427 28.11 38.09 -15.59
CA ALA A 427 28.73 38.57 -16.84
C ALA A 427 27.92 39.72 -17.43
N SER A 428 26.61 39.62 -17.50
CA SER A 428 25.74 40.68 -18.05
C SER A 428 25.76 41.97 -17.25
N ARG A 429 26.24 41.92 -16.02
CA ARG A 429 26.37 43.07 -15.09
C ARG A 429 27.84 43.56 -14.91
N GLY A 430 28.71 43.09 -15.78
CA GLY A 430 30.12 43.51 -15.78
C GLY A 430 30.95 42.98 -14.60
N LYS A 431 30.42 42.00 -13.84
CA LYS A 431 31.13 41.32 -12.73
C LYS A 431 32.02 40.19 -13.29
N THR A 432 33.01 40.58 -14.13
CA THR A 432 33.79 39.64 -14.94
C THR A 432 34.51 38.57 -14.12
N GLU A 433 35.16 38.94 -13.01
CA GLU A 433 35.91 37.98 -12.19
C GLU A 433 35.00 36.94 -11.53
N LEU A 434 33.84 37.37 -11.01
CA LEU A 434 32.84 36.45 -10.45
C LEU A 434 32.28 35.53 -11.52
N ALA A 435 31.94 36.06 -12.69
CA ALA A 435 31.43 35.27 -13.80
C ALA A 435 32.45 34.20 -14.24
N LEU A 436 33.74 34.55 -14.36
CA LEU A 436 34.81 33.61 -14.67
C LEU A 436 34.93 32.51 -13.61
N GLY A 437 34.84 32.87 -12.35
CA GLY A 437 34.84 31.88 -11.24
C GLY A 437 33.71 30.89 -11.34
N TYR A 438 32.49 31.33 -11.58
CA TYR A 438 31.33 30.49 -11.69
C TYR A 438 31.32 29.66 -13.00
N PHE A 439 31.75 30.21 -14.15
CA PHE A 439 31.90 29.41 -15.37
C PHE A 439 32.97 28.32 -15.24
N ARG A 440 34.05 28.54 -14.50
CA ARG A 440 35.00 27.47 -14.18
C ARG A 440 34.33 26.37 -13.34
N LYS A 441 33.47 26.74 -12.39
CA LYS A 441 32.71 25.78 -11.60
C LYS A 441 31.73 24.96 -12.47
N VAL A 442 31.11 25.60 -13.47
CA VAL A 442 30.33 24.88 -14.49
C VAL A 442 31.18 23.81 -15.19
N LEU A 443 32.40 24.11 -15.63
CA LEU A 443 33.29 23.14 -16.29
C LEU A 443 33.83 22.07 -15.33
N GLU A 444 33.91 22.31 -14.04
CA GLU A 444 34.21 21.26 -13.05
C GLU A 444 33.06 20.25 -12.95
N LEU A 445 31.80 20.70 -13.01
CA LEU A 445 30.61 19.88 -12.90
C LEU A 445 30.22 19.23 -14.25
N ASP A 446 30.39 19.95 -15.35
CA ASP A 446 30.16 19.51 -16.72
C ASP A 446 31.35 19.90 -17.62
N PRO A 447 32.40 19.06 -17.73
CA PRO A 447 33.55 19.35 -18.55
C PRO A 447 33.27 19.55 -20.05
N GLY A 448 32.12 19.06 -20.51
CA GLY A 448 31.65 19.18 -21.89
C GLY A 448 30.87 20.46 -22.21
N ASN A 449 30.66 21.35 -21.24
CA ASN A 449 29.83 22.54 -21.39
C ASN A 449 30.48 23.55 -22.36
N ARG A 450 29.91 23.61 -23.59
CA ARG A 450 30.42 24.48 -24.65
C ARG A 450 30.17 25.96 -24.38
N ASN A 451 29.05 26.28 -23.72
CA ASN A 451 28.70 27.68 -23.42
C ASN A 451 29.67 28.26 -22.40
N ALA A 452 29.94 27.56 -21.31
CA ALA A 452 30.90 27.99 -20.32
C ALA A 452 32.28 28.16 -20.89
N SER A 453 32.77 27.22 -21.78
CA SER A 453 34.04 27.33 -22.45
C SER A 453 34.12 28.54 -23.40
N LYS A 454 33.01 28.87 -24.07
CA LYS A 454 32.93 30.06 -24.95
C LYS A 454 32.95 31.34 -24.11
N MET A 455 32.11 31.42 -23.07
CA MET A 455 32.00 32.62 -22.23
C MET A 455 33.30 32.96 -21.51
N ILE A 456 34.05 31.97 -21.01
CA ILE A 456 35.35 32.19 -20.41
C ILE A 456 36.32 32.88 -21.43
N LYS A 457 36.38 32.39 -22.69
CA LYS A 457 37.23 33.00 -23.72
C LYS A 457 36.80 34.41 -24.08
N GLU A 458 35.50 34.71 -24.04
CA GLU A 458 34.96 36.05 -24.32
C GLU A 458 35.25 37.05 -23.21
N LEU A 459 35.10 36.62 -21.96
CA LEU A 459 35.33 37.46 -20.79
C LEU A 459 36.80 37.70 -20.46
N GLN A 460 37.74 36.95 -21.05
CA GLN A 460 39.18 37.12 -20.91
C GLN A 460 39.80 38.05 -21.96
N LYS A 461 39.02 38.50 -22.96
CA LYS A 461 39.46 39.48 -23.99
C LYS A 461 39.26 40.90 -23.49
#